data_585d84aad2d644d3243ee4d4817f65a6
#
_entry.id   585d84aad2d644d3243ee4d4817f65a6
#
_cell.length_a   1.000
_cell.length_b   1.000
_cell.length_c   1.000
_cell.angle_alpha   90.00
_cell.angle_beta   90.00
_cell.angle_gamma   90.00
#
_symmetry.space_group_name_H-M   'P 1'
#
loop_
_entity.id
_entity.type
_entity.pdbx_description
1 polymer ?
#
loop_
_entity_poly.entity_id
_entity_poly.type
_entity_poly.pdbx_seq_one_letter_code
_entity_poly.pdbx_strand_id
1 'polypeptide(L)'
;MSVPAQPPAAAARPRPPVVTVAGYLLLLAALMFVVGAIAGLATTGAVSDALREVYAGTDLEGAETLAVVAVVVTSAVNLLIAAGLVVLALLNNRGNNISRIITWVVGGLGICCSGLSLGGSSLGGMGAGTPSGGANIPDPDEIQRRLEEAMPSWVQPVNLTSGILALLALLAVVVLLALPASNAYFRAPAAVAEPPVPGAPYPPYPA
;
A
#
# COMPACT_ATOMS: atom_id res chain seq x y z
N MET A 1 -0.71 46.03 34.04
CA MET A 1 -0.72 45.32 32.72
C MET A 1 -1.20 43.92 32.99
N SER A 2 -2.49 43.65 32.73
CA SER A 2 -3.05 42.31 32.92
C SER A 2 -2.70 41.43 31.71
N VAL A 3 -1.93 40.37 31.94
CA VAL A 3 -1.63 39.36 30.92
C VAL A 3 -2.94 38.62 30.61
N PRO A 4 -3.39 38.57 29.36
CA PRO A 4 -4.58 37.79 29.00
C PRO A 4 -4.35 36.32 29.36
N ALA A 5 -5.26 35.71 30.12
CA ALA A 5 -5.22 34.28 30.44
C ALA A 5 -5.26 33.48 29.13
N GLN A 6 -4.24 32.67 28.91
CA GLN A 6 -4.23 31.73 27.75
C GLN A 6 -5.46 30.81 27.88
N PRO A 7 -6.24 30.64 26.79
CA PRO A 7 -7.32 29.69 26.80
C PRO A 7 -6.78 28.27 27.07
N PRO A 8 -7.49 27.46 27.89
CA PRO A 8 -7.05 26.11 28.22
C PRO A 8 -6.85 25.33 26.91
N ALA A 9 -5.68 24.68 26.80
CA ALA A 9 -5.35 23.84 25.63
C ALA A 9 -6.49 22.85 25.42
N ALA A 10 -7.07 22.84 24.21
CA ALA A 10 -8.16 21.95 23.88
C ALA A 10 -7.75 20.49 24.18
N ALA A 11 -8.45 19.84 25.11
CA ALA A 11 -8.15 18.48 25.53
C ALA A 11 -8.13 17.56 24.31
N ALA A 12 -7.01 16.86 24.10
CA ALA A 12 -6.86 15.93 23.00
C ALA A 12 -7.97 14.86 23.07
N ARG A 13 -8.81 14.78 22.04
CA ARG A 13 -9.92 13.82 22.00
C ARG A 13 -9.40 12.40 22.07
N PRO A 14 -10.00 11.52 22.88
CA PRO A 14 -9.63 10.10 22.90
C PRO A 14 -9.88 9.48 21.50
N ARG A 15 -8.84 8.83 20.97
CA ARG A 15 -8.90 8.20 19.64
C ARG A 15 -9.74 6.92 19.73
N PRO A 16 -10.71 6.72 18.83
CA PRO A 16 -11.43 5.45 18.75
C PRO A 16 -10.43 4.31 18.45
N PRO A 17 -10.55 3.15 19.11
CA PRO A 17 -9.67 2.01 18.87
C PRO A 17 -9.67 1.56 17.40
N VAL A 18 -10.79 1.74 16.70
CA VAL A 18 -10.95 1.40 15.28
C VAL A 18 -9.96 2.18 14.40
N VAL A 19 -9.73 3.46 14.65
CA VAL A 19 -8.77 4.29 13.89
C VAL A 19 -7.33 3.85 14.15
N THR A 20 -7.04 3.49 15.40
CA THR A 20 -5.72 2.98 15.79
C THR A 20 -5.41 1.65 15.11
N VAL A 21 -6.38 0.71 15.10
CA VAL A 21 -6.25 -0.58 14.40
C VAL A 21 -6.08 -0.38 12.91
N ALA A 22 -6.86 0.51 12.28
CA ALA A 22 -6.69 0.83 10.86
C ALA A 22 -5.29 1.37 10.55
N GLY A 23 -4.71 2.18 11.44
CA GLY A 23 -3.33 2.66 11.33
C GLY A 23 -2.30 1.53 11.35
N TYR A 24 -2.43 0.56 12.25
CA TYR A 24 -1.55 -0.61 12.30
C TYR A 24 -1.69 -1.51 11.06
N LEU A 25 -2.90 -1.69 10.54
CA LEU A 25 -3.13 -2.46 9.31
C LEU A 25 -2.51 -1.78 8.09
N LEU A 26 -2.54 -0.44 8.00
CA LEU A 26 -1.83 0.31 6.97
C LEU A 26 -0.31 0.10 7.05
N LEU A 27 0.25 0.09 8.26
CA LEU A 27 1.68 -0.19 8.47
C LEU A 27 2.03 -1.63 8.10
N LEU A 28 1.16 -2.60 8.42
CA LEU A 28 1.33 -3.98 8.01
C LEU A 28 1.32 -4.11 6.48
N ALA A 29 0.36 -3.48 5.81
CA ALA A 29 0.32 -3.46 4.35
C ALA A 29 1.60 -2.83 3.76
N ALA A 30 2.05 -1.69 4.30
CA ALA A 30 3.30 -1.06 3.89
C ALA A 30 4.51 -2.01 4.04
N LEU A 31 4.60 -2.75 5.14
CA LEU A 31 5.64 -3.74 5.36
C LEU A 31 5.60 -4.84 4.29
N MET A 32 4.41 -5.32 3.92
CA MET A 32 4.28 -6.35 2.87
C MET A 32 4.72 -5.84 1.51
N PHE A 33 4.47 -4.57 1.15
CA PHE A 33 4.99 -3.97 -0.08
C PHE A 33 6.51 -3.85 -0.06
N VAL A 34 7.13 -3.53 1.08
CA VAL A 34 8.60 -3.52 1.25
C VAL A 34 9.17 -4.93 1.06
N VAL A 35 8.55 -5.95 1.67
CA VAL A 35 8.97 -7.35 1.49
C VAL A 35 8.92 -7.76 0.03
N GLY A 36 7.84 -7.43 -0.69
CA GLY A 36 7.70 -7.70 -2.12
C GLY A 36 8.78 -6.98 -2.96
N ALA A 37 9.08 -5.72 -2.64
CA ALA A 37 10.15 -4.97 -3.32
C ALA A 37 11.53 -5.60 -3.10
N ILE A 38 11.85 -6.02 -1.88
CA ILE A 38 13.11 -6.70 -1.56
C ILE A 38 13.19 -8.04 -2.27
N ALA A 39 12.11 -8.83 -2.27
CA ALA A 39 12.06 -10.10 -2.97
C ALA A 39 12.29 -9.93 -4.49
N GLY A 40 11.63 -8.94 -5.11
CA GLY A 40 11.85 -8.59 -6.50
C GLY A 40 13.31 -8.23 -6.82
N LEU A 41 13.90 -7.33 -6.03
CA LEU A 41 15.30 -6.94 -6.22
C LEU A 41 16.28 -8.10 -5.99
N ALA A 42 16.02 -8.96 -5.01
CA ALA A 42 16.87 -10.12 -4.71
C ALA A 42 16.86 -11.17 -5.83
N THR A 43 15.80 -11.22 -6.64
CA THR A 43 15.64 -12.19 -7.75
C THR A 43 16.02 -11.65 -9.11
N THR A 44 16.45 -10.38 -9.21
CA THR A 44 16.77 -9.71 -10.49
C THR A 44 17.82 -10.48 -11.29
N GLY A 45 18.85 -11.00 -10.64
CA GLY A 45 19.89 -11.81 -11.28
C GLY A 45 19.32 -13.10 -11.89
N ALA A 46 18.57 -13.87 -11.10
CA ALA A 46 17.95 -15.11 -11.57
C ALA A 46 17.00 -14.89 -12.76
N VAL A 47 16.21 -13.81 -12.73
CA VAL A 47 15.35 -13.41 -13.87
C VAL A 47 16.17 -13.08 -15.09
N SER A 48 17.24 -12.30 -14.93
CA SER A 48 18.13 -11.92 -16.04
C SER A 48 18.76 -13.13 -16.70
N ASP A 49 19.31 -14.05 -15.90
CA ASP A 49 20.03 -15.21 -16.40
C ASP A 49 19.07 -16.19 -17.11
N ALA A 50 17.90 -16.45 -16.53
CA ALA A 50 16.87 -17.30 -17.12
C ALA A 50 16.36 -16.75 -18.46
N LEU A 51 16.06 -15.45 -18.53
CA LEU A 51 15.58 -14.83 -19.76
C LEU A 51 16.65 -14.74 -20.83
N ARG A 52 17.92 -14.51 -20.46
CA ARG A 52 19.04 -14.52 -21.40
C ARG A 52 19.20 -15.89 -22.04
N GLU A 53 19.04 -16.97 -21.28
CA GLU A 53 19.08 -18.33 -21.81
C GLU A 53 17.91 -18.61 -22.78
N VAL A 54 16.69 -18.22 -22.40
CA VAL A 54 15.48 -18.45 -23.22
C VAL A 54 15.48 -17.62 -24.49
N TYR A 55 16.00 -16.39 -24.46
CA TYR A 55 16.01 -15.47 -25.59
C TYR A 55 17.24 -15.63 -26.51
N ALA A 56 18.22 -16.44 -26.13
CA ALA A 56 19.41 -16.67 -26.94
C ALA A 56 19.08 -17.20 -28.34
N GLY A 57 19.54 -16.49 -29.39
CA GLY A 57 19.27 -16.87 -30.79
C GLY A 57 17.83 -16.63 -31.24
N THR A 58 17.02 -15.91 -30.49
CA THR A 58 15.65 -15.52 -30.89
C THR A 58 15.60 -14.04 -31.26
N ASP A 59 14.46 -13.58 -31.80
CA ASP A 59 14.23 -12.17 -32.11
C ASP A 59 14.12 -11.27 -30.85
N LEU A 60 14.09 -11.88 -29.67
CA LEU A 60 14.04 -11.22 -28.35
C LEU A 60 15.41 -11.16 -27.64
N GLU A 61 16.50 -11.47 -28.34
CA GLU A 61 17.85 -11.36 -27.77
C GLU A 61 18.12 -9.91 -27.30
N GLY A 62 18.52 -9.74 -26.03
CA GLY A 62 18.68 -8.45 -25.38
C GLY A 62 17.44 -7.92 -24.65
N ALA A 63 16.26 -8.54 -24.83
CA ALA A 63 15.03 -8.13 -24.15
C ALA A 63 15.04 -8.43 -22.63
N GLU A 64 15.96 -9.28 -22.15
CA GLU A 64 16.17 -9.53 -20.71
C GLU A 64 16.44 -8.24 -19.94
N THR A 65 17.10 -7.27 -20.58
CA THR A 65 17.36 -5.97 -19.98
C THR A 65 16.06 -5.22 -19.67
N LEU A 66 15.07 -5.29 -20.56
CA LEU A 66 13.76 -4.67 -20.33
C LEU A 66 13.02 -5.34 -19.15
N ALA A 67 13.12 -6.67 -19.03
CA ALA A 67 12.54 -7.40 -17.92
C ALA A 67 13.19 -6.99 -16.58
N VAL A 68 14.50 -6.87 -16.53
CA VAL A 68 15.24 -6.37 -15.36
C VAL A 68 14.80 -4.95 -15.00
N VAL A 69 14.72 -4.05 -15.97
CA VAL A 69 14.23 -2.69 -15.76
C VAL A 69 12.80 -2.72 -15.21
N ALA A 70 11.92 -3.56 -15.75
CA ALA A 70 10.55 -3.70 -15.26
C ALA A 70 10.51 -4.15 -13.78
N VAL A 71 11.34 -5.12 -13.38
CA VAL A 71 11.46 -5.56 -11.97
C VAL A 71 11.92 -4.42 -11.07
N VAL A 72 12.94 -3.67 -11.48
CA VAL A 72 13.47 -2.54 -10.70
C VAL A 72 12.42 -1.43 -10.57
N VAL A 73 11.75 -1.07 -11.66
CA VAL A 73 10.68 -0.06 -11.66
C VAL A 73 9.52 -0.51 -10.76
N THR A 74 9.08 -1.75 -10.88
CA THR A 74 8.00 -2.30 -10.04
C THR A 74 8.40 -2.28 -8.55
N SER A 75 9.63 -2.63 -8.23
CA SER A 75 10.15 -2.57 -6.86
C SER A 75 10.19 -1.14 -6.33
N ALA A 76 10.60 -0.17 -7.15
CA ALA A 76 10.58 1.25 -6.79
C ALA A 76 9.15 1.75 -6.55
N VAL A 77 8.20 1.37 -7.40
CA VAL A 77 6.77 1.69 -7.22
C VAL A 77 6.22 1.07 -5.93
N ASN A 78 6.56 -0.18 -5.62
CA ASN A 78 6.18 -0.81 -4.35
C ASN A 78 6.70 -0.04 -3.14
N LEU A 79 7.94 0.45 -3.16
CA LEU A 79 8.50 1.27 -2.10
C LEU A 79 7.80 2.63 -1.97
N LEU A 80 7.43 3.26 -3.09
CA LEU A 80 6.66 4.50 -3.08
C LEU A 80 5.25 4.29 -2.51
N ILE A 81 4.59 3.18 -2.86
CA ILE A 81 3.30 2.79 -2.27
C ILE A 81 3.46 2.57 -0.76
N ALA A 82 4.48 1.85 -0.33
CA ALA A 82 4.76 1.61 1.08
C ALA A 82 4.94 2.93 1.85
N ALA A 83 5.75 3.86 1.32
CA ALA A 83 5.93 5.19 1.90
C ALA A 83 4.60 5.97 1.99
N GLY A 84 3.79 5.93 0.93
CA GLY A 84 2.46 6.53 0.90
C GLY A 84 1.52 5.95 1.98
N LEU A 85 1.51 4.63 2.16
CA LEU A 85 0.71 3.97 3.20
C LEU A 85 1.17 4.36 4.62
N VAL A 86 2.47 4.51 4.86
CA VAL A 86 3.00 5.02 6.14
C VAL A 86 2.51 6.44 6.38
N VAL A 87 2.62 7.32 5.39
CA VAL A 87 2.12 8.71 5.50
C VAL A 87 0.62 8.71 5.78
N LEU A 88 -0.17 7.90 5.08
CA LEU A 88 -1.60 7.76 5.32
C LEU A 88 -1.92 7.27 6.73
N ALA A 89 -1.16 6.29 7.25
CA ALA A 89 -1.30 5.83 8.63
C ALA A 89 -1.08 6.96 9.64
N LEU A 90 -0.05 7.78 9.43
CA LEU A 90 0.26 8.94 10.29
C LEU A 90 -0.83 10.03 10.19
N LEU A 91 -1.32 10.33 8.99
CA LEU A 91 -2.37 11.32 8.77
C LEU A 91 -3.73 10.87 9.33
N ASN A 92 -4.08 9.58 9.17
CA ASN A 92 -5.28 9.01 9.77
C ASN A 92 -5.24 9.10 11.31
N ASN A 93 -4.07 8.89 11.91
CA ASN A 93 -3.86 9.05 13.34
C ASN A 93 -4.04 10.51 13.82
N ARG A 94 -3.90 11.49 12.94
CA ARG A 94 -4.14 12.92 13.23
C ARG A 94 -5.60 13.32 13.07
N GLY A 95 -6.49 12.41 12.63
CA GLY A 95 -7.92 12.70 12.45
C GLY A 95 -8.24 13.58 11.24
N ASN A 96 -7.36 13.61 10.22
CA ASN A 96 -7.57 14.42 9.03
C ASN A 96 -8.57 13.73 8.08
N ASN A 97 -9.69 14.40 7.79
CA ASN A 97 -10.75 13.84 6.93
C ASN A 97 -10.27 13.60 5.48
N ILE A 98 -9.34 14.39 4.98
CA ILE A 98 -8.75 14.24 3.65
C ILE A 98 -7.99 12.91 3.55
N SER A 99 -7.25 12.51 4.60
CA SER A 99 -6.49 11.26 4.61
C SER A 99 -7.40 10.04 4.48
N ARG A 100 -8.60 10.08 5.05
CA ARG A 100 -9.61 9.03 4.93
C ARG A 100 -10.07 8.83 3.47
N ILE A 101 -10.36 9.93 2.76
CA ILE A 101 -10.77 9.87 1.36
C ILE A 101 -9.64 9.32 0.50
N ILE A 102 -8.41 9.79 0.72
CA ILE A 102 -7.23 9.29 0.00
C ILE A 102 -7.01 7.80 0.30
N THR A 103 -7.17 7.36 1.55
CA THR A 103 -7.04 5.94 1.93
C THR A 103 -8.09 5.07 1.20
N TRP A 104 -9.31 5.56 0.99
CA TRP A 104 -10.33 4.83 0.24
C TRP A 104 -9.99 4.71 -1.24
N VAL A 105 -9.50 5.80 -1.85
CA VAL A 105 -9.10 5.80 -3.26
C VAL A 105 -7.88 4.89 -3.47
N VAL A 106 -6.83 5.07 -2.67
CA VAL A 106 -5.60 4.26 -2.76
C VAL A 106 -5.86 2.81 -2.40
N GLY A 107 -6.65 2.56 -1.33
CA GLY A 107 -7.03 1.22 -0.91
C GLY A 107 -7.89 0.51 -1.97
N GLY A 108 -8.87 1.19 -2.54
CA GLY A 108 -9.72 0.65 -3.61
C GLY A 108 -8.93 0.32 -4.87
N LEU A 109 -8.05 1.22 -5.32
CA LEU A 109 -7.13 0.98 -6.43
C LEU A 109 -6.19 -0.19 -6.13
N GLY A 110 -5.60 -0.23 -4.92
CA GLY A 110 -4.71 -1.31 -4.48
C GLY A 110 -5.41 -2.67 -4.50
N ILE A 111 -6.66 -2.74 -4.01
CA ILE A 111 -7.48 -3.96 -4.03
C ILE A 111 -7.77 -4.39 -5.48
N CYS A 112 -8.17 -3.46 -6.36
CA CYS A 112 -8.41 -3.76 -7.76
C CYS A 112 -7.15 -4.28 -8.46
N CYS A 113 -6.01 -3.59 -8.30
CA CYS A 113 -4.75 -4.00 -8.93
C CYS A 113 -4.24 -5.33 -8.38
N SER A 114 -4.28 -5.54 -7.05
CA SER A 114 -3.86 -6.81 -6.45
C SER A 114 -4.79 -7.96 -6.79
N GLY A 115 -6.11 -7.71 -6.84
CA GLY A 115 -7.10 -8.70 -7.25
C GLY A 115 -6.92 -9.11 -8.71
N LEU A 116 -6.65 -8.16 -9.61
CA LEU A 116 -6.33 -8.43 -11.01
C LEU A 116 -5.02 -9.19 -11.16
N SER A 117 -3.99 -8.88 -10.38
CA SER A 117 -2.71 -9.60 -10.43
C SER A 117 -2.84 -11.05 -9.96
N LEU A 118 -3.57 -11.30 -8.88
CA LEU A 118 -3.81 -12.65 -8.36
C LEU A 118 -4.78 -13.44 -9.26
N GLY A 119 -5.79 -12.77 -9.83
CA GLY A 119 -6.73 -13.36 -10.77
C GLY A 119 -6.16 -13.52 -12.18
N GLY A 120 -5.32 -12.58 -12.63
CA GLY A 120 -4.72 -12.60 -13.96
C GLY A 120 -3.74 -13.74 -14.17
N SER A 121 -3.03 -14.17 -13.12
CA SER A 121 -2.19 -15.37 -13.16
C SER A 121 -3.00 -16.67 -13.33
N SER A 122 -4.26 -16.67 -12.87
CA SER A 122 -5.17 -17.81 -13.00
C SER A 122 -6.03 -17.76 -14.27
N LEU A 123 -6.16 -16.57 -14.91
CA LEU A 123 -6.95 -16.38 -16.14
C LEU A 123 -6.08 -16.43 -17.42
N GLY A 124 -4.84 -16.91 -17.33
CA GLY A 124 -3.95 -17.12 -18.47
C GLY A 124 -3.75 -15.88 -19.33
N GLY A 125 -2.77 -15.05 -18.99
CA GLY A 125 -2.17 -14.21 -20.01
C GLY A 125 -2.77 -12.86 -20.32
N MET A 126 -3.30 -12.11 -19.34
CA MET A 126 -3.33 -10.64 -19.43
C MET A 126 -1.98 -10.04 -18.97
N GLY A 127 -0.88 -10.71 -19.30
CA GLY A 127 0.46 -10.14 -19.29
C GLY A 127 0.55 -9.12 -20.41
N ALA A 128 1.09 -7.95 -20.12
CA ALA A 128 1.35 -6.90 -21.10
C ALA A 128 1.87 -7.50 -22.41
N GLY A 129 1.06 -7.37 -23.46
CA GLY A 129 1.30 -7.73 -24.85
C GLY A 129 2.68 -8.32 -25.18
N THR A 130 2.86 -9.63 -24.93
CA THR A 130 3.87 -10.33 -25.69
C THR A 130 3.35 -10.38 -27.11
N PRO A 131 4.11 -9.89 -28.11
CA PRO A 131 3.70 -10.02 -29.51
C PRO A 131 3.59 -11.51 -29.84
N SER A 132 2.38 -12.03 -29.85
CA SER A 132 2.11 -13.36 -30.37
C SER A 132 2.20 -13.29 -31.89
N GLY A 133 3.30 -13.77 -32.46
CA GLY A 133 3.33 -13.94 -33.91
C GLY A 133 4.63 -13.61 -34.63
N GLY A 134 5.78 -14.02 -34.14
CA GLY A 134 7.01 -14.14 -34.93
C GLY A 134 7.45 -15.61 -34.97
N ALA A 135 7.97 -16.07 -36.11
CA ALA A 135 8.38 -17.47 -36.27
C ALA A 135 9.53 -17.92 -35.36
N ASN A 136 10.07 -17.02 -34.52
CA ASN A 136 11.23 -17.25 -33.67
C ASN A 136 11.06 -16.66 -32.23
N ILE A 137 9.80 -16.54 -31.76
CA ILE A 137 9.51 -16.08 -30.38
C ILE A 137 9.26 -17.35 -29.53
N PRO A 138 9.93 -17.47 -28.34
CA PRO A 138 9.71 -18.60 -27.44
C PRO A 138 8.26 -18.66 -26.98
N ASP A 139 7.76 -19.86 -26.74
CA ASP A 139 6.43 -20.08 -26.18
C ASP A 139 6.31 -19.42 -24.81
N PRO A 140 5.25 -18.63 -24.55
CA PRO A 140 5.03 -18.02 -23.24
C PRO A 140 5.05 -19.02 -22.07
N ASP A 141 4.55 -20.24 -22.28
CA ASP A 141 4.55 -21.30 -21.28
C ASP A 141 5.97 -21.80 -20.98
N GLU A 142 6.85 -21.86 -21.99
CA GLU A 142 8.26 -22.19 -21.82
C GLU A 142 8.99 -21.10 -21.04
N ILE A 143 8.73 -19.82 -21.35
CA ILE A 143 9.30 -18.67 -20.60
C ILE A 143 8.87 -18.75 -19.13
N GLN A 144 7.57 -18.99 -18.88
CA GLN A 144 7.02 -19.11 -17.52
C GLN A 144 7.70 -20.23 -16.75
N ARG A 145 7.80 -21.42 -17.36
CA ARG A 145 8.41 -22.60 -16.75
C ARG A 145 9.88 -22.36 -16.41
N ARG A 146 10.65 -21.75 -17.31
CA ARG A 146 12.06 -21.44 -17.08
C ARG A 146 12.25 -20.42 -15.97
N LEU A 147 11.38 -19.40 -15.91
CA LEU A 147 11.39 -18.44 -14.80
C LEU A 147 11.07 -19.13 -13.47
N GLU A 148 10.08 -20.03 -13.43
CA GLU A 148 9.74 -20.76 -12.20
C GLU A 148 10.87 -21.67 -11.74
N GLU A 149 11.54 -22.38 -12.67
CA GLU A 149 12.71 -23.23 -12.38
C GLU A 149 13.91 -22.43 -11.86
N ALA A 150 14.13 -21.22 -12.39
CA ALA A 150 15.23 -20.34 -11.98
C ALA A 150 15.00 -19.64 -10.64
N MET A 151 13.73 -19.51 -10.22
CA MET A 151 13.39 -18.81 -8.99
C MET A 151 13.75 -19.63 -7.75
N PRO A 152 14.36 -19.01 -6.71
CA PRO A 152 14.51 -19.64 -5.42
C PRO A 152 13.17 -20.06 -4.83
N SER A 153 13.10 -21.24 -4.21
CA SER A 153 11.86 -21.86 -3.71
C SER A 153 11.11 -21.01 -2.65
N TRP A 154 11.79 -20.07 -2.01
CA TRP A 154 11.19 -19.17 -1.03
C TRP A 154 10.40 -18.00 -1.66
N VAL A 155 10.67 -17.65 -2.92
CA VAL A 155 10.10 -16.45 -3.57
C VAL A 155 8.60 -16.54 -3.71
N GLN A 156 8.12 -17.66 -4.24
CA GLN A 156 6.69 -17.87 -4.49
C GLN A 156 5.86 -17.84 -3.19
N PRO A 157 6.21 -18.57 -2.11
CA PRO A 157 5.46 -18.48 -0.86
C PRO A 157 5.55 -17.10 -0.20
N VAL A 158 6.68 -16.41 -0.30
CA VAL A 158 6.81 -15.03 0.22
C VAL A 158 5.91 -14.06 -0.54
N ASN A 159 5.91 -14.11 -1.87
CA ASN A 159 5.08 -13.22 -2.68
C ASN A 159 3.58 -13.50 -2.47
N LEU A 160 3.17 -14.76 -2.43
CA LEU A 160 1.79 -15.15 -2.21
C LEU A 160 1.31 -14.71 -0.81
N THR A 161 2.10 -15.00 0.22
CA THR A 161 1.76 -14.65 1.61
C THR A 161 1.69 -13.14 1.80
N SER A 162 2.69 -12.40 1.32
CA SER A 162 2.71 -10.94 1.43
C SER A 162 1.58 -10.30 0.63
N GLY A 163 1.25 -10.81 -0.55
CA GLY A 163 0.13 -10.33 -1.37
C GLY A 163 -1.22 -10.54 -0.67
N ILE A 164 -1.47 -11.73 -0.12
CA ILE A 164 -2.70 -12.04 0.61
C ILE A 164 -2.81 -11.18 1.87
N LEU A 165 -1.73 -11.06 2.66
CA LEU A 165 -1.73 -10.25 3.88
C LEU A 165 -1.94 -8.77 3.57
N ALA A 166 -1.31 -8.22 2.53
CA ALA A 166 -1.53 -6.84 2.09
C ALA A 166 -2.98 -6.61 1.66
N LEU A 167 -3.55 -7.53 0.86
CA LEU A 167 -4.93 -7.45 0.41
C LEU A 167 -5.92 -7.47 1.57
N LEU A 168 -5.77 -8.43 2.51
CA LEU A 168 -6.63 -8.53 3.68
C LEU A 168 -6.51 -7.30 4.60
N ALA A 169 -5.28 -6.80 4.79
CA ALA A 169 -5.05 -5.59 5.58
C ALA A 169 -5.73 -4.37 4.95
N LEU A 170 -5.60 -4.17 3.64
CA LEU A 170 -6.25 -3.06 2.92
C LEU A 170 -7.78 -3.17 2.95
N LEU A 171 -8.34 -4.36 2.75
CA LEU A 171 -9.78 -4.61 2.87
C LEU A 171 -10.28 -4.26 4.28
N ALA A 172 -9.59 -4.75 5.31
CA ALA A 172 -9.93 -4.45 6.69
C ALA A 172 -9.86 -2.94 6.99
N VAL A 173 -8.85 -2.23 6.49
CA VAL A 173 -8.73 -0.77 6.63
C VAL A 173 -9.94 -0.05 6.01
N VAL A 174 -10.31 -0.41 4.78
CA VAL A 174 -11.47 0.20 4.09
C VAL A 174 -12.73 -0.01 4.89
N VAL A 175 -12.98 -1.23 5.39
CA VAL A 175 -14.16 -1.56 6.20
C VAL A 175 -14.13 -0.79 7.53
N LEU A 176 -13.01 -0.78 8.26
CA LEU A 176 -12.88 -0.10 9.55
C LEU A 176 -13.10 1.41 9.43
N LEU A 177 -12.57 2.02 8.37
CA LEU A 177 -12.78 3.46 8.11
C LEU A 177 -14.21 3.79 7.61
N ALA A 178 -14.97 2.80 7.13
CA ALA A 178 -16.38 2.95 6.77
C ALA A 178 -17.32 2.93 7.98
N LEU A 179 -16.87 2.39 9.12
CA LEU A 179 -17.71 2.27 10.32
C LEU A 179 -18.21 3.62 10.85
N PRO A 180 -19.44 3.68 11.42
CA PRO A 180 -20.02 4.91 11.99
C PRO A 180 -19.12 5.56 13.07
N ALA A 181 -18.43 4.76 13.88
CA ALA A 181 -17.52 5.23 14.91
C ALA A 181 -16.33 6.03 14.33
N SER A 182 -15.77 5.58 13.20
CA SER A 182 -14.75 6.32 12.45
C SER A 182 -15.35 7.60 11.88
N ASN A 183 -16.56 7.54 11.33
CA ASN A 183 -17.23 8.68 10.73
C ASN A 183 -17.47 9.81 11.73
N ALA A 184 -17.88 9.49 12.95
CA ALA A 184 -18.06 10.45 14.04
C ALA A 184 -16.75 11.14 14.43
N TYR A 185 -15.63 10.40 14.45
CA TYR A 185 -14.31 10.96 14.79
C TYR A 185 -13.83 11.98 13.75
N PHE A 186 -13.99 11.68 12.46
CA PHE A 186 -13.53 12.54 11.37
C PHE A 186 -14.46 13.72 11.06
N ARG A 187 -15.77 13.64 11.40
CA ARG A 187 -16.74 14.72 11.20
C ARG A 187 -16.83 15.72 12.33
N ALA A 188 -16.35 15.37 13.52
CA ALA A 188 -16.43 16.29 14.65
C ALA A 188 -15.56 17.54 14.35
N PRO A 189 -16.13 18.76 14.30
CA PRO A 189 -15.34 19.99 14.18
C PRO A 189 -14.28 20.01 15.27
N ALA A 190 -13.07 20.52 14.97
CA ALA A 190 -12.14 20.88 16.02
C ALA A 190 -12.93 21.72 17.01
N ALA A 191 -12.91 21.36 18.31
CA ALA A 191 -13.61 22.13 19.32
C ALA A 191 -13.13 23.59 19.18
N VAL A 192 -13.96 24.40 18.53
CA VAL A 192 -13.78 25.85 18.58
C VAL A 192 -13.99 26.16 20.06
N ALA A 193 -12.95 26.62 20.75
CA ALA A 193 -13.11 27.17 22.08
C ALA A 193 -14.18 28.26 21.92
N GLU A 194 -15.37 28.02 22.45
CA GLU A 194 -16.39 29.06 22.49
C GLU A 194 -15.73 30.28 23.13
N PRO A 195 -15.77 31.45 22.48
CA PRO A 195 -15.25 32.65 23.11
C PRO A 195 -15.96 32.82 24.46
N PRO A 196 -15.21 33.13 25.55
CA PRO A 196 -15.80 33.26 26.86
C PRO A 196 -16.94 34.25 26.79
N VAL A 197 -18.16 33.79 27.11
CA VAL A 197 -19.36 34.65 27.15
C VAL A 197 -19.08 35.75 28.13
N PRO A 198 -19.11 37.04 27.74
CA PRO A 198 -18.86 38.15 28.66
C PRO A 198 -19.87 38.07 29.81
N GLY A 199 -19.37 37.85 31.05
CA GLY A 199 -20.21 37.79 32.25
C GLY A 199 -20.51 36.38 32.79
N ALA A 200 -20.01 35.29 32.19
CA ALA A 200 -20.14 33.97 32.80
C ALA A 200 -19.24 33.84 34.05
N PRO A 201 -19.75 33.30 35.18
CA PRO A 201 -18.96 33.07 36.39
C PRO A 201 -17.85 32.05 36.07
N TYR A 202 -16.61 32.35 36.44
CA TYR A 202 -15.50 31.41 36.31
C TYR A 202 -15.75 30.15 37.16
N PRO A 203 -15.53 28.95 36.68
CA PRO A 203 -15.57 27.75 37.52
C PRO A 203 -14.48 27.84 38.58
N PRO A 204 -14.77 27.40 39.83
CA PRO A 204 -13.80 27.45 40.94
C PRO A 204 -12.60 26.54 40.58
N TYR A 205 -11.39 27.07 40.86
CA TYR A 205 -10.16 26.30 40.72
C TYR A 205 -10.18 25.10 41.67
N PRO A 206 -9.83 23.87 41.21
CA PRO A 206 -9.61 22.78 42.14
C PRO A 206 -8.40 23.08 43.01
N ALA A 207 -8.58 22.87 44.34
CA ALA A 207 -7.57 23.08 45.38
C ALA A 207 -6.46 22.03 45.31
#